data_e6da1f5e27538ca955ded0ded7d5eb0a
#
_entry.id   e6da1f5e27538ca955ded0ded7d5eb0a
#
_cell.length_a   1.000
_cell.length_b   1.000
_cell.length_c   1.000
_cell.angle_alpha   90.00
_cell.angle_beta   90.00
_cell.angle_gamma   90.00
#
_symmetry.space_group_name_H-M   'P 1'
#
loop_
_entity.id
_entity.type
_entity.pdbx_description
1 polymer ?
#
loop_
_entity_poly.entity_id
_entity_poly.type
_entity_poly.pdbx_seq_one_letter_code
_entity_poly.pdbx_strand_id
1 'polypeptide(L)'
;MRNADPSLRLDDPARQLTLAQTLRDLRKRGVRCIAAHPHTDKKILSQADFTGDCCIVFGNEGDGISEEVLEACDEAVAIPMPPTVDSLNVGAAAAVFLYEVARQRKKI
;
A
#
# COMPACT_ATOMS: atom_id res chain seq x y z
N MET A 1 19.25 11.10 -17.82
CA MET A 1 18.56 11.14 -16.54
C MET A 1 19.57 10.97 -15.41
N ARG A 2 19.38 11.72 -14.37
CA ARG A 2 20.33 11.58 -13.28
C ARG A 2 20.00 10.37 -12.41
N ASN A 3 21.01 9.78 -11.85
CA ASN A 3 20.83 8.63 -10.97
C ASN A 3 20.08 9.02 -9.72
N ALA A 4 19.43 8.05 -9.13
CA ALA A 4 18.74 8.28 -7.87
C ALA A 4 19.73 8.71 -6.80
N ASP A 5 19.39 9.74 -6.09
CA ASP A 5 20.14 10.17 -4.92
C ASP A 5 19.86 9.17 -3.79
N PRO A 6 20.88 8.61 -3.14
CA PRO A 6 20.64 7.69 -2.02
C PRO A 6 19.72 8.26 -0.93
N SER A 7 19.69 9.58 -0.77
CA SER A 7 18.80 10.21 0.22
C SER A 7 17.34 10.12 -0.17
N LEU A 8 17.03 9.73 -1.40
CA LEU A 8 15.66 9.62 -1.89
C LEU A 8 15.11 8.20 -1.78
N ARG A 9 15.81 7.30 -1.15
CA ARG A 9 15.34 5.93 -0.99
C ARG A 9 14.15 5.88 -0.03
N LEU A 10 13.17 5.07 -0.37
CA LEU A 10 11.94 5.00 0.43
C LEU A 10 12.13 4.33 1.78
N ASP A 11 13.19 3.55 1.95
CA ASP A 11 13.49 2.93 3.24
C ASP A 11 14.25 3.86 4.20
N ASP A 12 14.61 5.05 3.75
CA ASP A 12 15.23 6.07 4.58
C ASP A 12 14.19 6.60 5.59
N PRO A 13 14.50 6.69 6.89
CA PRO A 13 13.55 7.20 7.88
C PRO A 13 12.97 8.58 7.55
N ALA A 14 13.78 9.47 7.00
CA ALA A 14 13.28 10.79 6.61
C ALA A 14 12.27 10.68 5.48
N ARG A 15 12.47 9.76 4.55
CA ARG A 15 11.52 9.49 3.47
C ARG A 15 10.22 8.90 3.99
N GLN A 16 10.31 8.02 5.00
CA GLN A 16 9.11 7.44 5.59
C GLN A 16 8.23 8.51 6.22
N LEU A 17 8.85 9.47 6.93
CA LEU A 17 8.09 10.56 7.52
C LEU A 17 7.46 11.46 6.45
N THR A 18 8.20 11.72 5.36
CA THR A 18 7.68 12.51 4.25
C THR A 18 6.50 11.81 3.57
N LEU A 19 6.60 10.50 3.39
CA LEU A 19 5.51 9.72 2.81
C LEU A 19 4.29 9.76 3.71
N ALA A 20 4.46 9.60 5.02
CA ALA A 20 3.35 9.68 5.96
C ALA A 20 2.64 11.03 5.86
N GLN A 21 3.41 12.11 5.76
CA GLN A 21 2.82 13.45 5.62
C GLN A 21 2.03 13.58 4.32
N THR A 22 2.58 13.06 3.23
CA THR A 22 1.91 13.08 1.93
C THR A 22 0.58 12.32 2.00
N LEU A 23 0.56 11.18 2.67
CA LEU A 23 -0.66 10.40 2.82
C LEU A 23 -1.72 11.15 3.63
N ARG A 24 -1.30 11.84 4.69
CA ARG A 24 -2.23 12.64 5.48
C ARG A 24 -2.84 13.76 4.66
N ASP A 25 -2.03 14.38 3.80
CA ASP A 25 -2.52 15.43 2.91
C ASP A 25 -3.53 14.89 1.90
N LEU A 26 -3.27 13.71 1.34
CA LEU A 26 -4.21 13.06 0.43
C LEU A 26 -5.53 12.76 1.12
N ARG A 27 -5.48 12.28 2.35
CA ARG A 27 -6.69 11.98 3.11
C ARG A 27 -7.53 13.23 3.34
N LYS A 28 -6.89 14.37 3.58
CA LYS A 28 -7.62 15.63 3.72
C LYS A 28 -8.34 16.03 2.45
N ARG A 29 -7.88 15.53 1.31
CA ARG A 29 -8.52 15.80 0.01
C ARG A 29 -9.55 14.73 -0.35
N GLY A 30 -9.84 13.83 0.54
CA GLY A 30 -10.83 12.79 0.30
C GLY A 30 -10.30 11.54 -0.37
N VAL A 31 -8.98 11.41 -0.49
CA VAL A 31 -8.36 10.21 -1.05
C VAL A 31 -8.16 9.20 0.07
N ARG A 32 -8.70 8.00 -0.08
CA ARG A 32 -8.48 6.94 0.91
C ARG A 32 -7.10 6.33 0.70
N CYS A 33 -6.36 6.18 1.77
CA CYS A 33 -5.02 5.60 1.74
C CYS A 33 -5.08 4.19 2.31
N ILE A 34 -4.70 3.22 1.51
CA ILE A 34 -4.83 1.79 1.83
C ILE A 34 -3.45 1.17 1.81
N ALA A 35 -3.06 0.57 2.93
CA ALA A 35 -1.77 -0.11 3.04
C ALA A 35 -1.93 -1.57 2.63
N ALA A 36 -1.12 -2.02 1.69
CA ALA A 36 -1.02 -3.44 1.34
C ALA A 36 -0.12 -4.09 2.39
N HIS A 37 -0.73 -4.68 3.40
CA HIS A 37 -0.02 -5.22 4.57
C HIS A 37 -0.25 -6.71 4.66
N PRO A 38 0.73 -7.54 4.28
CA PRO A 38 0.51 -8.99 4.15
C PRO A 38 0.17 -9.69 5.45
N HIS A 39 0.48 -9.10 6.59
CA HIS A 39 0.26 -9.74 7.89
C HIS A 39 -0.92 -9.17 8.67
N THR A 40 -1.72 -8.30 8.06
CA THR A 40 -2.91 -7.81 8.76
C THR A 40 -3.99 -8.89 8.76
N ASP A 41 -4.72 -8.98 9.86
CA ASP A 41 -5.87 -9.88 9.98
C ASP A 41 -7.19 -9.11 9.92
N LYS A 42 -7.12 -7.80 9.71
CA LYS A 42 -8.30 -6.94 9.82
C LYS A 42 -9.18 -6.96 8.59
N LYS A 43 -8.57 -7.01 7.40
CA LYS A 43 -9.35 -6.95 6.18
C LYS A 43 -8.58 -7.63 5.05
N ILE A 44 -9.27 -8.43 4.26
CA ILE A 44 -8.68 -9.01 3.07
C ILE A 44 -9.11 -8.22 1.84
N LEU A 45 -8.42 -8.45 0.74
CA LEU A 45 -8.56 -7.67 -0.48
C LEU A 45 -10.01 -7.56 -0.97
N SER A 46 -10.75 -8.65 -0.95
CA SER A 46 -12.13 -8.66 -1.45
C SER A 46 -13.10 -7.85 -0.59
N GLN A 47 -12.71 -7.53 0.65
CA GLN A 47 -13.55 -6.76 1.57
C GLN A 47 -13.31 -5.27 1.50
N ALA A 48 -12.25 -4.84 0.83
CA ALA A 48 -11.91 -3.44 0.73
C ALA A 48 -12.71 -2.78 -0.39
N ASP A 49 -13.02 -1.50 -0.23
CA ASP A 49 -13.75 -0.73 -1.21
C ASP A 49 -12.78 0.12 -2.01
N PHE A 50 -12.63 -0.17 -3.29
CA PHE A 50 -11.75 0.58 -4.20
C PHE A 50 -12.52 1.41 -5.21
N THR A 51 -13.78 1.70 -4.96
CA THR A 51 -14.61 2.40 -5.95
C THR A 51 -14.38 3.90 -5.99
N GLY A 52 -13.94 4.49 -4.88
CA GLY A 52 -13.62 5.93 -4.83
C GLY A 52 -12.16 6.19 -5.10
N ASP A 53 -11.77 7.44 -4.94
CA ASP A 53 -10.37 7.82 -5.07
C ASP A 53 -9.55 7.16 -3.98
N CYS A 54 -8.50 6.46 -4.35
CA CYS A 54 -7.67 5.76 -3.37
C CYS A 54 -6.21 5.76 -3.78
N CYS A 55 -5.35 5.68 -2.77
CA CYS A 55 -3.91 5.53 -2.92
C CYS A 55 -3.52 4.24 -2.22
N ILE A 56 -2.86 3.35 -2.92
CA ILE A 56 -2.44 2.07 -2.36
C ILE A 56 -0.95 2.13 -2.10
N VAL A 57 -0.56 1.83 -0.87
CA VAL A 57 0.83 1.91 -0.43
C VAL A 57 1.39 0.51 -0.28
N PHE A 58 2.52 0.26 -0.92
CA PHE A 58 3.23 -1.02 -0.83
C PHE A 58 4.52 -0.84 -0.06
N GLY A 59 4.86 -1.79 0.79
CA GLY A 59 6.12 -1.79 1.49
C GLY A 59 7.22 -2.41 0.64
N ASN A 60 8.47 -2.24 1.08
CA ASN A 60 9.55 -2.96 0.45
C ASN A 60 9.58 -4.41 0.94
N GLU A 61 10.36 -5.25 0.27
CA GLU A 61 10.34 -6.68 0.52
C GLU A 61 10.94 -7.07 1.88
N GLY A 62 11.86 -6.28 2.40
CA GLY A 62 12.51 -6.60 3.67
C GLY A 62 11.73 -6.14 4.87
N ASP A 63 11.49 -4.84 4.95
CA ASP A 63 10.97 -4.21 6.15
C ASP A 63 9.46 -3.98 6.11
N GLY A 64 8.83 -4.14 4.95
CA GLY A 64 7.41 -3.87 4.83
C GLY A 64 7.12 -2.37 4.90
N ILE A 65 6.00 -2.03 5.54
CA ILE A 65 5.56 -0.65 5.70
C ILE A 65 5.84 -0.23 7.14
N SER A 66 6.43 0.96 7.32
CA SER A 66 6.76 1.45 8.64
C SER A 66 5.50 1.81 9.44
N GLU A 67 5.66 1.87 10.76
CA GLU A 67 4.56 2.26 11.65
C GLU A 67 4.00 3.63 11.30
N GLU A 68 4.87 4.60 11.01
CA GLU A 68 4.45 5.95 10.69
C GLU A 68 3.58 5.97 9.43
N VAL A 69 3.94 5.18 8.44
CA VAL A 69 3.18 5.12 7.19
C VAL A 69 1.86 4.38 7.41
N LEU A 70 1.88 3.28 8.17
CA LEU A 70 0.66 2.56 8.50
C LEU A 70 -0.35 3.44 9.23
N GLU A 71 0.12 4.24 10.19
CA GLU A 71 -0.74 5.15 10.94
C GLU A 71 -1.32 6.25 10.06
N ALA A 72 -0.63 6.58 8.97
CA ALA A 72 -1.12 7.59 8.04
C ALA A 72 -2.14 7.02 7.04
N CYS A 73 -2.34 5.72 7.00
CA CYS A 73 -3.31 5.08 6.12
C CYS A 73 -4.66 4.93 6.81
N ASP A 74 -5.72 4.88 6.01
CA ASP A 74 -7.07 4.66 6.54
C ASP A 74 -7.27 3.22 6.95
N GLU A 75 -6.66 2.29 6.23
CA GLU A 75 -6.82 0.86 6.52
C GLU A 75 -5.66 0.07 5.96
N ALA A 76 -5.51 -1.14 6.47
CA ALA A 76 -4.56 -2.12 5.98
C ALA A 76 -5.32 -3.30 5.41
N VAL A 77 -4.87 -3.81 4.27
CA VAL A 77 -5.57 -4.86 3.52
C VAL A 77 -4.55 -5.92 3.10
N ALA A 78 -4.91 -7.17 3.26
CA ALA A 78 -4.04 -8.30 2.90
C ALA A 78 -4.60 -9.06 1.71
N ILE A 79 -3.69 -9.62 0.91
CA ILE A 79 -4.05 -10.65 -0.07
C ILE A 79 -4.02 -11.97 0.70
N PRO A 80 -5.14 -12.72 0.73
CA PRO A 80 -5.13 -13.99 1.48
C PRO A 80 -4.14 -14.97 0.85
N MET A 81 -3.34 -15.59 1.69
CA MET A 81 -2.31 -16.54 1.27
C MET A 81 -2.40 -17.82 2.08
N PRO A 82 -2.10 -18.98 1.48
CA PRO A 82 -1.95 -20.19 2.28
C PRO A 82 -0.83 -20.02 3.31
N PRO A 83 -0.90 -20.69 4.46
CA PRO A 83 0.15 -20.56 5.47
C PRO A 83 1.55 -20.94 5.00
N THR A 84 1.66 -21.72 3.93
CA THR A 84 2.94 -22.15 3.39
C THR A 84 3.58 -21.12 2.46
N VAL A 85 2.87 -20.04 2.15
CA VAL A 85 3.37 -18.97 1.27
C VAL A 85 3.59 -17.74 2.12
N ASP A 86 4.79 -17.15 2.05
CA ASP A 86 5.11 -15.96 2.85
C ASP A 86 4.34 -14.73 2.35
N SER A 87 4.77 -14.18 1.24
CA SER A 87 4.12 -13.02 0.66
C SER A 87 4.50 -12.92 -0.80
N LEU A 88 3.69 -12.23 -1.57
CA LEU A 88 4.01 -11.92 -2.95
C LEU A 88 5.03 -10.79 -2.99
N ASN A 89 5.88 -10.78 -4.01
CA ASN A 89 6.73 -9.62 -4.23
C ASN A 89 5.85 -8.40 -4.58
N VAL A 90 6.42 -7.21 -4.50
CA VAL A 90 5.67 -5.98 -4.68
C VAL A 90 5.00 -5.90 -6.05
N GLY A 91 5.70 -6.33 -7.11
CA GLY A 91 5.12 -6.29 -8.45
C GLY A 91 3.90 -7.18 -8.59
N ALA A 92 3.98 -8.41 -8.07
CA ALA A 92 2.86 -9.34 -8.11
C ALA A 92 1.71 -8.84 -7.25
N ALA A 93 2.01 -8.32 -6.05
CA ALA A 93 0.99 -7.77 -5.18
C ALA A 93 0.29 -6.59 -5.83
N ALA A 94 1.04 -5.70 -6.46
CA ALA A 94 0.46 -4.55 -7.16
C ALA A 94 -0.49 -5.00 -8.26
N ALA A 95 -0.10 -6.02 -9.03
CA ALA A 95 -0.97 -6.53 -10.10
C ALA A 95 -2.29 -7.07 -9.54
N VAL A 96 -2.23 -7.79 -8.44
CA VAL A 96 -3.43 -8.36 -7.80
C VAL A 96 -4.34 -7.24 -7.28
N PHE A 97 -3.77 -6.24 -6.62
CA PHE A 97 -4.56 -5.08 -6.15
C PHE A 97 -5.20 -4.34 -7.31
N LEU A 98 -4.45 -4.08 -8.38
CA LEU A 98 -4.99 -3.36 -9.53
C LEU A 98 -6.08 -4.16 -10.24
N TYR A 99 -5.96 -5.48 -10.29
CA TYR A 99 -7.02 -6.31 -10.83
C TYR A 99 -8.32 -6.12 -10.01
N GLU A 100 -8.20 -6.15 -8.69
CA GLU A 100 -9.37 -5.99 -7.83
C GLU A 100 -9.98 -4.59 -7.96
N VAL A 101 -9.14 -3.57 -8.08
CA VAL A 101 -9.62 -2.21 -8.32
C VAL A 101 -10.43 -2.16 -9.62
N ALA A 102 -9.90 -2.73 -10.70
CA ALA A 102 -10.58 -2.73 -12.00
C ALA A 102 -11.88 -3.53 -11.93
N ARG A 103 -11.86 -4.67 -11.25
CA ARG A 103 -13.04 -5.49 -11.09
C ARG A 103 -14.17 -4.72 -10.38
N GLN A 104 -13.84 -4.05 -9.28
CA GLN A 104 -14.84 -3.29 -8.52
C GLN A 104 -15.38 -2.10 -9.30
N ARG A 105 -14.56 -1.50 -10.13
CA ARG A 105 -14.96 -0.37 -10.97
C ARG A 105 -15.57 -0.82 -12.30
N LYS A 106 -15.73 -2.12 -12.49
CA LYS A 106 -16.34 -2.71 -13.70
C LYS A 106 -15.61 -2.32 -14.97
N LYS A 107 -14.26 -2.33 -14.90
CA LYS A 107 -13.41 -2.04 -16.05
C LYS A 107 -12.93 -3.30 -16.76
N ILE A 108 -13.31 -4.46 -16.25
CA ILE A 108 -12.98 -5.74 -16.86
C ILE A 108 -14.19 -6.65 -16.86
#